data_dfc5444ac8010930d092377c88325a77
#
_entry.id   dfc5444ac8010930d092377c88325a77
#
_cell.length_a   1.000
_cell.length_b   1.000
_cell.length_c   1.000
_cell.angle_alpha   90.00
_cell.angle_beta   90.00
_cell.angle_gamma   90.00
#
_symmetry.space_group_name_H-M   'P 1'
#
loop_
_entity.id
_entity.type
_entity.pdbx_description
1 polymer ?
#
loop_
_entity_poly.entity_id
_entity_poly.type
_entity_poly.pdbx_seq_one_letter_code
_entity_poly.pdbx_strand_id
1 'polypeptide(L)'
;LKAESENMQELVEQLLFLARGDAGRTVLRRAHTNLAALVSEVCEESQMIDTEHTYRLAFDAALVSDPRCDAPVDVALVKQALRVIVQNAAKYSDAGTTVTFGITPDAGMGTIDIRFEDEGIGMNQESAAHAFERFYRADNARDAGAQGSGLGLAIAKWIVDSHGGVIGVT
;
A
#
# COMPACT_ATOMS: atom_id res chain seq x y z
N LEU A 1 21.97 -0.87 -18.26
CA LEU A 1 22.13 -2.33 -18.07
C LEU A 1 21.82 -2.79 -16.64
N LYS A 2 22.43 -2.20 -15.58
CA LYS A 2 22.17 -2.62 -14.19
C LYS A 2 20.74 -2.32 -13.73
N ALA A 3 20.26 -1.10 -13.94
CA ALA A 3 18.90 -0.69 -13.60
C ALA A 3 17.81 -1.48 -14.35
N GLU A 4 18.04 -1.82 -15.61
CA GLU A 4 17.11 -2.64 -16.41
C GLU A 4 17.05 -4.10 -15.91
N SER A 5 18.18 -4.64 -15.48
CA SER A 5 18.24 -5.97 -14.87
C SER A 5 17.54 -6.00 -13.50
N GLU A 6 17.70 -4.98 -12.69
CA GLU A 6 17.02 -4.84 -11.39
C GLU A 6 15.49 -4.70 -11.57
N ASN A 7 15.04 -3.89 -12.53
CA ASN A 7 13.62 -3.76 -12.87
C ASN A 7 13.01 -5.08 -13.36
N MET A 8 13.75 -5.83 -14.17
CA MET A 8 13.27 -7.11 -14.68
C MET A 8 13.18 -8.18 -13.59
N GLN A 9 14.15 -8.19 -12.66
CA GLN A 9 14.10 -9.07 -11.49
C GLN A 9 12.91 -8.77 -10.60
N GLU A 10 12.67 -7.51 -10.29
CA GLU A 10 11.52 -7.07 -9.49
C GLU A 10 10.19 -7.48 -10.16
N LEU A 11 10.07 -7.30 -11.47
CA LEU A 11 8.88 -7.70 -12.22
C LEU A 11 8.62 -9.21 -12.10
N VAL A 12 9.66 -10.03 -12.27
CA VAL A 12 9.56 -11.50 -12.15
C VAL A 12 9.14 -11.90 -10.74
N GLU A 13 9.71 -11.29 -9.69
CA GLU A 13 9.36 -11.56 -8.31
C GLU A 13 7.89 -11.20 -8.02
N GLN A 14 7.42 -10.06 -8.51
CA GLN A 14 6.03 -9.61 -8.40
C GLN A 14 5.06 -10.58 -9.09
N LEU A 15 5.39 -11.03 -10.30
CA LEU A 15 4.60 -12.02 -11.04
C LEU A 15 4.54 -13.37 -10.33
N LEU A 16 5.69 -13.87 -9.84
CA LEU A 16 5.75 -15.12 -9.09
C LEU A 16 4.96 -15.03 -7.79
N PHE A 17 4.99 -13.88 -7.10
CA PHE A 17 4.19 -13.65 -5.91
C PHE A 17 2.70 -13.81 -6.21
N LEU A 18 2.19 -13.10 -7.23
CA LEU A 18 0.78 -13.18 -7.64
C LEU A 18 0.40 -14.59 -8.11
N ALA A 19 1.24 -15.24 -8.90
CA ALA A 19 0.99 -16.61 -9.39
C ALA A 19 0.90 -17.64 -8.24
N ARG A 20 1.74 -17.51 -7.21
CA ARG A 20 1.65 -18.36 -6.00
C ARG A 20 0.39 -18.08 -5.20
N GLY A 21 0.00 -16.82 -5.11
CA GLY A 21 -1.24 -16.39 -4.47
C GLY A 21 -2.47 -16.98 -5.16
N ASP A 22 -2.57 -16.86 -6.47
CA ASP A 22 -3.67 -17.41 -7.29
C ASP A 22 -3.76 -18.93 -7.20
N ALA A 23 -2.63 -19.60 -7.11
CA ALA A 23 -2.57 -21.05 -6.94
C ALA A 23 -2.94 -21.52 -5.51
N GLY A 24 -3.29 -20.61 -4.60
CA GLY A 24 -3.60 -20.94 -3.19
C GLY A 24 -2.40 -21.50 -2.42
N ARG A 25 -1.16 -21.27 -2.90
CA ARG A 25 0.06 -21.82 -2.30
C ARG A 25 0.68 -20.93 -1.23
N THR A 26 0.13 -19.73 -1.04
CA THR A 26 0.62 -18.80 -0.01
C THR A 26 -0.10 -19.07 1.30
N VAL A 27 0.65 -19.51 2.29
CA VAL A 27 0.16 -19.72 3.66
C VAL A 27 0.44 -18.47 4.48
N LEU A 28 -0.62 -17.82 4.98
CA LEU A 28 -0.49 -16.63 5.82
C LEU A 28 0.00 -17.01 7.22
N ARG A 29 1.05 -16.33 7.66
CA ARG A 29 1.58 -16.45 9.04
C ARG A 29 1.00 -15.35 9.91
N ARG A 30 -0.26 -15.51 10.31
CA ARG A 30 -0.99 -14.49 11.09
C ARG A 30 -0.49 -14.42 12.53
N ALA A 31 -0.27 -13.19 13.01
CA ALA A 31 -0.01 -12.86 14.40
C ALA A 31 -0.92 -11.71 14.82
N HIS A 32 -1.35 -11.68 16.08
CA HIS A 32 -2.06 -10.53 16.62
C HIS A 32 -1.12 -9.32 16.65
N THR A 33 -1.49 -8.29 15.91
CA THR A 33 -0.62 -7.13 15.65
C THR A 33 -1.44 -5.86 15.73
N ASN A 34 -0.93 -4.85 16.43
CA ASN A 34 -1.52 -3.53 16.43
C ASN A 34 -1.22 -2.83 15.09
N LEU A 35 -2.27 -2.59 14.30
CA LEU A 35 -2.14 -2.00 12.97
C LEU A 35 -1.74 -0.52 13.02
N ALA A 36 -2.08 0.22 14.09
CA ALA A 36 -1.63 1.61 14.24
C ALA A 36 -0.11 1.67 14.45
N ALA A 37 0.45 0.74 15.21
CA ALA A 37 1.90 0.62 15.37
C ALA A 37 2.57 0.29 14.02
N LEU A 38 1.98 -0.63 13.24
CA LEU A 38 2.50 -1.02 11.94
C LEU A 38 2.46 0.14 10.92
N VAL A 39 1.36 0.90 10.90
CA VAL A 39 1.22 2.10 10.07
C VAL A 39 2.24 3.18 10.46
N SER A 40 2.46 3.39 11.77
CA SER A 40 3.47 4.33 12.26
C SER A 40 4.88 3.94 11.83
N GLU A 41 5.22 2.66 11.93
CA GLU A 41 6.52 2.13 11.49
C GLU A 41 6.74 2.36 9.99
N VAL A 42 5.74 2.11 9.14
CA VAL A 42 5.85 2.36 7.69
C VAL A 42 5.98 3.87 7.39
N CYS A 43 5.30 4.73 8.14
CA CYS A 43 5.44 6.17 8.01
C CYS A 43 6.87 6.64 8.32
N GLU A 44 7.46 6.17 9.42
CA GLU A 44 8.85 6.47 9.82
C GLU A 44 9.86 5.95 8.80
N GLU A 45 9.70 4.71 8.33
CA GLU A 45 10.53 4.12 7.27
C GLU A 45 10.49 4.97 6.00
N SER A 46 9.29 5.41 5.58
CA SER A 46 9.11 6.21 4.38
C SER A 46 9.81 7.56 4.49
N GLN A 47 9.71 8.23 5.64
CA GLN A 47 10.39 9.51 5.88
C GLN A 47 11.93 9.36 5.90
N MET A 48 12.46 8.20 6.31
CA MET A 48 13.91 7.95 6.28
C MET A 48 14.45 7.69 4.87
N ILE A 49 13.63 7.08 4.00
CA ILE A 49 14.06 6.67 2.66
C ILE A 49 13.85 7.79 1.64
N ASP A 50 12.73 8.49 1.73
CA ASP A 50 12.33 9.53 0.80
C ASP A 50 12.45 10.91 1.45
N THR A 51 13.30 11.74 0.86
CA THR A 51 13.56 13.11 1.31
C THR A 51 12.82 14.17 0.49
N GLU A 52 12.12 13.77 -0.56
CA GLU A 52 11.40 14.68 -1.46
C GLU A 52 9.97 14.97 -0.96
N HIS A 53 9.37 14.06 -0.18
CA HIS A 53 8.03 14.18 0.34
C HIS A 53 8.01 14.25 1.87
N THR A 54 6.89 14.73 2.42
CA THR A 54 6.61 14.71 3.85
C THR A 54 5.61 13.60 4.17
N TYR A 55 5.89 12.80 5.20
CA TYR A 55 5.01 11.73 5.66
C TYR A 55 4.46 12.07 7.03
N ARG A 56 3.14 12.04 7.20
CA ARG A 56 2.47 12.50 8.42
C ARG A 56 1.42 11.52 8.93
N LEU A 57 1.47 11.23 10.22
CA LEU A 57 0.39 10.50 10.91
C LEU A 57 -0.75 11.48 11.25
N ALA A 58 -1.98 11.12 10.91
CA ALA A 58 -3.21 11.87 11.21
C ALA A 58 -4.13 11.08 12.16
N PHE A 59 -3.55 10.49 13.21
CA PHE A 59 -4.29 9.81 14.26
C PHE A 59 -3.60 9.97 15.61
N ASP A 60 -4.34 9.68 16.68
CA ASP A 60 -3.82 9.78 18.05
C ASP A 60 -2.77 8.72 18.33
N ALA A 61 -1.61 9.10 18.83
CA ALA A 61 -0.53 8.20 19.22
C ALA A 61 -0.97 7.10 20.22
N ALA A 62 -2.03 7.34 20.99
CA ALA A 62 -2.60 6.33 21.89
C ALA A 62 -3.11 5.08 21.17
N LEU A 63 -3.46 5.17 19.89
CA LEU A 63 -3.90 4.02 19.09
C LEU A 63 -2.81 2.97 18.89
N VAL A 64 -1.53 3.35 19.00
CA VAL A 64 -0.38 2.43 18.88
C VAL A 64 -0.38 1.34 19.96
N SER A 65 -1.11 1.56 21.05
CA SER A 65 -1.29 0.59 22.14
C SER A 65 -2.76 0.25 22.40
N ASP A 66 -3.66 0.68 21.53
CA ASP A 66 -5.10 0.43 21.68
C ASP A 66 -5.46 -0.95 21.11
N PRO A 67 -6.02 -1.87 21.93
CA PRO A 67 -6.43 -3.19 21.46
C PRO A 67 -7.48 -3.18 20.35
N ARG A 68 -8.20 -2.08 20.16
CA ARG A 68 -9.15 -1.93 19.06
C ARG A 68 -8.45 -1.86 17.68
N CYS A 69 -7.15 -1.58 17.67
CA CYS A 69 -6.31 -1.63 16.48
C CYS A 69 -5.61 -2.97 16.28
N ASP A 70 -5.88 -3.99 17.12
CA ASP A 70 -5.28 -5.31 16.99
C ASP A 70 -6.05 -6.18 16.00
N ALA A 71 -5.32 -6.82 15.09
CA ALA A 71 -5.88 -7.78 14.14
C ALA A 71 -4.92 -8.96 13.89
N PRO A 72 -5.46 -10.16 13.60
CA PRO A 72 -4.65 -11.32 13.23
C PRO A 72 -4.19 -11.19 11.78
N VAL A 73 -2.98 -10.68 11.55
CA VAL A 73 -2.43 -10.40 10.22
C VAL A 73 -1.06 -11.04 10.00
N ASP A 74 -0.71 -11.29 8.75
CA ASP A 74 0.66 -11.55 8.33
C ASP A 74 1.40 -10.21 8.21
N VAL A 75 2.24 -9.93 9.20
CA VAL A 75 2.92 -8.63 9.35
C VAL A 75 3.74 -8.28 8.11
N ALA A 76 4.49 -9.24 7.57
CA ALA A 76 5.34 -9.00 6.41
C ALA A 76 4.53 -8.62 5.17
N LEU A 77 3.42 -9.32 4.93
CA LEU A 77 2.55 -9.05 3.80
C LEU A 77 1.80 -7.72 3.97
N VAL A 78 1.26 -7.43 5.16
CA VAL A 78 0.57 -6.16 5.39
C VAL A 78 1.55 -4.99 5.25
N LYS A 79 2.77 -5.07 5.79
CA LYS A 79 3.81 -4.06 5.55
C LYS A 79 4.11 -3.88 4.07
N GLN A 80 4.18 -4.96 3.30
CA GLN A 80 4.38 -4.90 1.85
C GLN A 80 3.24 -4.14 1.16
N ALA A 81 1.98 -4.41 1.50
CA ALA A 81 0.84 -3.70 0.95
C ALA A 81 0.87 -2.20 1.29
N LEU A 82 1.14 -1.85 2.55
CA LEU A 82 1.26 -0.46 2.99
C LEU A 82 2.37 0.27 2.24
N ARG A 83 3.56 -0.33 2.11
CA ARG A 83 4.69 0.26 1.37
C ARG A 83 4.36 0.49 -0.10
N VAL A 84 3.69 -0.45 -0.76
CA VAL A 84 3.27 -0.29 -2.16
C VAL A 84 2.33 0.91 -2.32
N ILE A 85 1.36 1.08 -1.42
CA ILE A 85 0.42 2.21 -1.47
C ILE A 85 1.17 3.53 -1.27
N VAL A 86 2.06 3.60 -0.28
CA VAL A 86 2.85 4.80 0.02
C VAL A 86 3.80 5.16 -1.13
N GLN A 87 4.47 4.17 -1.71
CA GLN A 87 5.33 4.37 -2.87
C GLN A 87 4.54 4.88 -4.08
N ASN A 88 3.31 4.41 -4.28
CA ASN A 88 2.43 4.95 -5.31
C ASN A 88 2.05 6.40 -5.01
N ALA A 89 1.68 6.73 -3.77
CA ALA A 89 1.36 8.08 -3.35
C ALA A 89 2.52 9.05 -3.65
N ALA A 90 3.74 8.72 -3.22
CA ALA A 90 4.93 9.53 -3.49
C ALA A 90 5.24 9.63 -4.99
N LYS A 91 5.17 8.51 -5.72
CA LYS A 91 5.50 8.44 -7.14
C LYS A 91 4.63 9.33 -8.02
N TYR A 92 3.37 9.52 -7.67
CA TYR A 92 2.39 10.28 -8.43
C TYR A 92 2.09 11.65 -7.84
N SER A 93 2.87 12.07 -6.86
CA SER A 93 2.83 13.40 -6.24
C SER A 93 4.09 14.20 -6.57
N ASP A 94 3.96 15.51 -6.60
CA ASP A 94 5.10 16.41 -6.82
C ASP A 94 5.99 16.48 -5.57
N ALA A 95 7.27 16.77 -5.76
CA ALA A 95 8.20 16.98 -4.65
C ALA A 95 7.71 18.12 -3.73
N GLY A 96 7.87 17.93 -2.43
CA GLY A 96 7.41 18.86 -1.40
C GLY A 96 5.98 18.64 -0.92
N THR A 97 5.23 17.72 -1.53
CA THR A 97 3.86 17.36 -1.09
C THR A 97 3.87 16.44 0.12
N THR A 98 2.69 16.23 0.71
CA THR A 98 2.51 15.44 1.93
C THR A 98 1.69 14.18 1.64
N VAL A 99 2.16 13.04 2.15
CA VAL A 99 1.38 11.82 2.25
C VAL A 99 0.91 11.65 3.70
N THR A 100 -0.39 11.60 3.90
CA THR A 100 -1.01 11.51 5.22
C THR A 100 -1.54 10.11 5.49
N PHE A 101 -1.22 9.56 6.65
CA PHE A 101 -1.62 8.22 7.11
C PHE A 101 -2.68 8.34 8.18
N GLY A 102 -3.84 7.77 7.96
CA GLY A 102 -4.94 7.70 8.92
C GLY A 102 -5.23 6.25 9.33
N ILE A 103 -5.71 6.07 10.55
CA ILE A 103 -6.29 4.80 11.02
C ILE A 103 -7.46 5.07 11.94
N THR A 104 -8.53 4.31 11.76
CA THR A 104 -9.75 4.43 12.56
C THR A 104 -10.29 3.03 12.87
N PRO A 105 -10.25 2.60 14.14
CA PRO A 105 -10.93 1.37 14.55
C PRO A 105 -12.44 1.60 14.69
N ASP A 106 -13.25 0.75 14.09
CA ASP A 106 -14.70 0.70 14.28
C ASP A 106 -15.09 -0.50 15.16
N ALA A 107 -15.30 -0.23 16.43
CA ALA A 107 -15.69 -1.26 17.39
C ALA A 107 -17.10 -1.83 17.13
N GLY A 108 -17.99 -1.09 16.47
CA GLY A 108 -19.34 -1.52 16.13
C GLY A 108 -19.37 -2.56 15.01
N MET A 109 -18.49 -2.38 14.02
CA MET A 109 -18.36 -3.30 12.89
C MET A 109 -17.22 -4.30 13.06
N GLY A 110 -16.35 -4.12 14.06
CA GLY A 110 -15.16 -4.97 14.25
C GLY A 110 -14.15 -4.82 13.10
N THR A 111 -14.08 -3.64 12.50
CA THR A 111 -13.18 -3.33 11.38
C THR A 111 -12.16 -2.26 11.78
N ILE A 112 -11.07 -2.21 11.05
CA ILE A 112 -10.04 -1.17 11.17
C ILE A 112 -9.86 -0.58 9.77
N ASP A 113 -10.17 0.71 9.63
CA ASP A 113 -9.96 1.46 8.40
C ASP A 113 -8.57 2.10 8.41
N ILE A 114 -7.79 1.85 7.36
CA ILE A 114 -6.49 2.48 7.14
C ILE A 114 -6.60 3.33 5.88
N ARG A 115 -6.27 4.62 5.98
CA ARG A 115 -6.37 5.58 4.90
C ARG A 115 -5.02 6.22 4.60
N PHE A 116 -4.74 6.36 3.32
CA PHE A 116 -3.64 7.16 2.79
C PHE A 116 -4.21 8.27 1.93
N GLU A 117 -3.78 9.49 2.18
CA GLU A 117 -4.14 10.67 1.40
C GLU A 117 -2.87 11.28 0.84
N ASP A 118 -2.83 11.45 -0.48
CA ASP A 118 -1.74 12.11 -1.19
C ASP A 118 -2.24 13.37 -1.90
N GLU A 119 -1.30 14.24 -2.29
CA GLU A 119 -1.55 15.48 -3.04
C GLU A 119 -1.10 15.29 -4.50
N GLY A 120 -1.25 14.08 -5.04
CA GLY A 120 -0.81 13.72 -6.38
C GLY A 120 -1.78 14.09 -7.50
N ILE A 121 -1.50 13.59 -8.69
CA ILE A 121 -2.31 13.84 -9.90
C ILE A 121 -3.73 13.28 -9.82
N GLY A 122 -4.02 12.46 -8.82
CA GLY A 122 -5.31 11.80 -8.63
C GLY A 122 -5.66 10.81 -9.74
N MET A 123 -6.84 10.21 -9.59
CA MET A 123 -7.41 9.27 -10.58
C MET A 123 -8.81 9.72 -10.96
N ASN A 124 -9.15 9.66 -12.24
CA ASN A 124 -10.54 9.79 -12.67
C ASN A 124 -11.32 8.52 -12.30
N GLN A 125 -12.64 8.56 -12.37
CA GLN A 125 -13.51 7.45 -11.98
C GLN A 125 -13.23 6.16 -12.78
N GLU A 126 -12.90 6.27 -14.05
CA GLU A 126 -12.54 5.13 -14.91
C GLU A 126 -11.23 4.50 -14.45
N SER A 127 -10.19 5.32 -14.23
CA SER A 127 -8.90 4.85 -13.74
C SER A 127 -9.00 4.23 -12.34
N ALA A 128 -9.80 4.81 -11.45
CA ALA A 128 -10.02 4.28 -10.11
C ALA A 128 -10.69 2.89 -10.13
N ALA A 129 -11.61 2.66 -11.08
CA ALA A 129 -12.28 1.37 -11.24
C ALA A 129 -11.32 0.24 -11.64
N HIS A 130 -10.26 0.56 -12.38
CA HIS A 130 -9.27 -0.39 -12.89
C HIS A 130 -7.92 -0.37 -12.13
N ALA A 131 -7.77 0.51 -11.13
CA ALA A 131 -6.48 0.76 -10.46
C ALA A 131 -5.81 -0.50 -9.87
N PHE A 132 -6.60 -1.49 -9.49
CA PHE A 132 -6.10 -2.75 -8.90
C PHE A 132 -5.95 -3.90 -9.91
N GLU A 133 -6.23 -3.65 -11.20
CA GLU A 133 -6.00 -4.65 -12.24
C GLU A 133 -4.50 -4.78 -12.55
N ARG A 134 -4.08 -6.00 -12.87
CA ARG A 134 -2.68 -6.29 -13.22
C ARG A 134 -2.30 -5.57 -14.51
N PHE A 135 -1.11 -4.94 -14.50
CA PHE A 135 -0.54 -4.19 -15.62
C PHE A 135 -1.34 -2.94 -16.00
N TYR A 136 -2.40 -2.60 -15.25
CA TYR A 136 -3.13 -1.37 -15.50
C TYR A 136 -2.28 -0.15 -15.11
N ARG A 137 -2.33 0.86 -15.96
CA ARG A 137 -1.72 2.18 -15.74
C ARG A 137 -2.61 3.23 -16.37
N ALA A 138 -3.02 4.21 -15.59
CA ALA A 138 -3.80 5.34 -16.08
C ALA A 138 -3.03 6.12 -17.17
N ASP A 139 -3.73 6.69 -18.14
CA ASP A 139 -3.10 7.40 -19.27
C ASP A 139 -2.32 8.62 -18.79
N ASN A 140 -2.86 9.39 -17.82
CA ASN A 140 -2.15 10.52 -17.21
C ASN A 140 -0.84 10.10 -16.51
N ALA A 141 -0.79 8.90 -15.93
CA ALA A 141 0.42 8.34 -15.33
C ALA A 141 1.47 7.90 -16.37
N ARG A 142 1.03 7.49 -17.55
CA ARG A 142 1.91 7.18 -18.70
C ARG A 142 2.53 8.44 -19.26
N ASP A 143 1.73 9.50 -19.42
CA ASP A 143 2.15 10.79 -19.95
C ASP A 143 3.13 11.50 -19.01
N ALA A 144 3.00 11.33 -17.71
CA ALA A 144 3.93 11.84 -16.70
C ALA A 144 5.30 11.10 -16.67
N GLY A 145 5.50 10.10 -17.53
CA GLY A 145 6.76 9.33 -17.60
C GLY A 145 7.05 8.45 -16.37
N ALA A 146 6.09 8.28 -15.50
CA ALA A 146 6.26 7.47 -14.28
C ALA A 146 6.53 6.00 -14.64
N GLN A 147 7.70 5.49 -14.29
CA GLN A 147 8.05 4.07 -14.52
C GLN A 147 7.32 3.16 -13.53
N GLY A 148 6.91 1.96 -13.96
CA GLY A 148 6.32 0.96 -13.08
C GLY A 148 5.64 -0.17 -13.85
N SER A 149 5.58 -1.33 -13.21
CA SER A 149 5.04 -2.57 -13.77
C SER A 149 3.50 -2.59 -13.87
N GLY A 150 2.80 -1.76 -13.09
CA GLY A 150 1.34 -1.87 -12.92
C GLY A 150 0.91 -3.08 -12.08
N LEU A 151 1.83 -3.68 -11.33
CA LEU A 151 1.53 -4.85 -10.48
C LEU A 151 1.40 -4.50 -9.00
N GLY A 152 1.94 -3.35 -8.56
CA GLY A 152 1.99 -2.99 -7.15
C GLY A 152 0.61 -2.98 -6.48
N LEU A 153 -0.35 -2.21 -7.01
CA LEU A 153 -1.71 -2.16 -6.44
C LEU A 153 -2.45 -3.49 -6.53
N ALA A 154 -2.19 -4.31 -7.57
CA ALA A 154 -2.74 -5.66 -7.65
C ALA A 154 -2.19 -6.57 -6.54
N ILE A 155 -0.91 -6.42 -6.18
CA ILE A 155 -0.30 -7.11 -5.03
C ILE A 155 -0.93 -6.64 -3.71
N ALA A 156 -1.07 -5.33 -3.51
CA ALA A 156 -1.71 -4.78 -2.33
C ALA A 156 -3.15 -5.31 -2.19
N LYS A 157 -3.91 -5.34 -3.28
CA LYS A 157 -5.26 -5.90 -3.30
C LYS A 157 -5.26 -7.38 -2.93
N TRP A 158 -4.40 -8.19 -3.52
CA TRP A 158 -4.31 -9.61 -3.20
C TRP A 158 -4.02 -9.83 -1.71
N ILE A 159 -3.11 -9.04 -1.13
CA ILE A 159 -2.77 -9.11 0.30
C ILE A 159 -3.99 -8.78 1.17
N VAL A 160 -4.68 -7.66 0.88
CA VAL A 160 -5.85 -7.24 1.64
C VAL A 160 -6.97 -8.26 1.53
N ASP A 161 -7.30 -8.74 0.32
CA ASP A 161 -8.31 -9.77 0.07
C ASP A 161 -7.99 -11.08 0.83
N SER A 162 -6.71 -11.49 0.87
CA SER A 162 -6.24 -12.67 1.60
C SER A 162 -6.41 -12.55 3.12
N HIS A 163 -6.45 -11.33 3.64
CA HIS A 163 -6.76 -11.03 5.04
C HIS A 163 -8.26 -10.84 5.32
N GLY A 164 -9.11 -10.97 4.30
CA GLY A 164 -10.56 -10.76 4.40
C GLY A 164 -10.96 -9.27 4.44
N GLY A 165 -10.06 -8.39 4.04
CA GLY A 165 -10.29 -6.95 3.97
C GLY A 165 -10.82 -6.50 2.61
N VAL A 166 -11.03 -5.20 2.49
CA VAL A 166 -11.42 -4.51 1.24
C VAL A 166 -10.49 -3.33 1.02
N ILE A 167 -10.07 -3.11 -0.22
CA ILE A 167 -9.26 -1.97 -0.63
C ILE A 167 -9.95 -1.20 -1.74
N GLY A 168 -9.87 0.11 -1.73
CA GLY A 168 -10.46 0.99 -2.74
C GLY A 168 -9.68 2.30 -2.89
N VAL A 169 -10.02 3.04 -3.93
CA VAL A 169 -9.54 4.41 -4.21
C VAL A 169 -10.74 5.35 -4.20
N THR A 170 -10.58 6.53 -3.60
CA THR A 170 -11.63 7.57 -3.50
C THR A 170 -11.13 8.90 -4.03
#